data_031a336572cabff48cc3baa8db6ea899
#
_entry.id   031a336572cabff48cc3baa8db6ea899
#
_cell.length_a   1.000
_cell.length_b   1.000
_cell.length_c   1.000
_cell.angle_alpha   90.00
_cell.angle_beta   90.00
_cell.angle_gamma   90.00
#
_symmetry.space_group_name_H-M   'P 1'
#
loop_
_entity.id
_entity.type
_entity.pdbx_description
1 polymer ?
#
loop_
_entity_poly.entity_id
_entity_poly.type
_entity_poly.pdbx_seq_one_letter_code
_entity_poly.pdbx_strand_id
1 'polypeptide(L)'
;MKQITMQEALDAVSERYCKGHHYENVALTDEMVRRICEVKSLVNMGFIATAITDAALQHLATLPKLAYLFLQDSDKISGEGFRYFAGHAKLEHIGIENVSITDEGLKAIVQTPKLKSLRLVNSRVSFAGLLAAADTKIQFYLDGGRFSKEQIAEFEQAQRDAAKSKKKLDPQDAAAAQSALLEFFTAMSEWEKFAASRIDDADDGEVQRRCDELFARYCTPVRRSGFRPEGISFSMMEGGTYGGYELTDAECESKNKIYIYAKDKHGFARRFLLVRKDGRWLVDKCQGMSGCWKNRGL
;
A
#
# COMPACT_ATOMS: atom_id res chain seq x y z
N MET A 1 3.52 14.15 39.01
CA MET A 1 2.21 13.73 38.42
C MET A 1 1.10 14.05 39.41
N LYS A 2 0.06 14.76 38.91
CA LYS A 2 -1.15 15.04 39.69
C LYS A 2 -1.96 13.75 39.84
N GLN A 3 -2.47 13.46 41.05
CA GLN A 3 -3.41 12.37 41.26
C GLN A 3 -4.75 12.75 40.63
N ILE A 4 -5.35 11.83 39.90
CA ILE A 4 -6.71 11.97 39.33
C ILE A 4 -7.54 10.73 39.67
N THR A 5 -8.84 10.94 39.79
CA THR A 5 -9.81 9.84 40.00
C THR A 5 -10.16 9.19 38.65
N MET A 6 -10.72 8.00 38.72
CA MET A 6 -11.30 7.34 37.54
C MET A 6 -12.37 8.22 36.87
N GLN A 7 -13.21 8.88 37.66
CA GLN A 7 -14.26 9.75 37.13
C GLN A 7 -13.68 10.94 36.37
N GLU A 8 -12.69 11.64 36.92
CA GLU A 8 -12.00 12.74 36.21
C GLU A 8 -11.37 12.27 34.90
N ALA A 9 -10.77 11.08 34.88
CA ALA A 9 -10.21 10.52 33.66
C ALA A 9 -11.28 10.20 32.58
N LEU A 10 -12.44 9.74 32.98
CA LEU A 10 -13.57 9.45 32.08
C LEU A 10 -14.26 10.74 31.62
N ASP A 11 -14.43 11.71 32.49
CA ASP A 11 -15.08 13.01 32.16
C ASP A 11 -14.31 13.73 31.04
N ALA A 12 -12.97 13.64 31.03
CA ALA A 12 -12.12 14.21 29.99
C ALA A 12 -12.44 13.73 28.55
N VAL A 13 -13.02 12.54 28.40
CA VAL A 13 -13.37 11.94 27.09
C VAL A 13 -14.86 11.67 26.91
N SER A 14 -15.70 12.01 27.89
CA SER A 14 -17.14 11.71 27.90
C SER A 14 -17.99 12.67 27.06
N GLU A 15 -17.44 13.80 26.64
CA GLU A 15 -18.16 14.75 25.80
C GLU A 15 -18.62 14.11 24.48
N ARG A 16 -19.87 14.33 24.10
CA ARG A 16 -20.56 13.68 22.96
C ARG A 16 -19.78 13.76 21.64
N TYR A 17 -18.92 14.75 21.49
CA TYR A 17 -18.12 14.99 20.26
C TYR A 17 -16.61 14.87 20.50
N CYS A 18 -16.19 14.36 21.67
CA CYS A 18 -14.77 14.17 21.93
C CYS A 18 -14.19 13.14 20.97
N LYS A 19 -13.22 13.58 20.15
CA LYS A 19 -12.48 12.72 19.20
C LYS A 19 -11.10 12.34 19.73
N GLY A 20 -10.66 12.97 20.80
CA GLY A 20 -9.34 12.72 21.37
C GLY A 20 -9.04 13.57 22.59
N HIS A 21 -8.08 13.12 23.36
CA HIS A 21 -7.59 13.80 24.55
C HIS A 21 -6.12 13.51 24.80
N HIS A 22 -5.42 14.45 25.41
CA HIS A 22 -4.06 14.28 25.90
C HIS A 22 -4.06 14.34 27.43
N TYR A 23 -3.64 13.26 28.07
CA TYR A 23 -3.42 13.21 29.50
C TYR A 23 -1.99 13.63 29.79
N GLU A 24 -1.82 14.70 30.56
CA GLU A 24 -0.52 15.29 30.84
C GLU A 24 -0.26 15.42 32.32
N ASN A 25 0.92 14.96 32.78
CA ASN A 25 1.38 15.09 34.17
C ASN A 25 0.40 14.51 35.22
N VAL A 26 -0.36 13.49 34.85
CA VAL A 26 -1.36 12.84 35.71
C VAL A 26 -1.00 11.40 35.98
N ALA A 27 -1.34 10.92 37.18
CA ALA A 27 -1.11 9.55 37.62
C ALA A 27 -2.16 8.61 37.01
N LEU A 28 -2.18 8.54 35.67
CA LEU A 28 -3.06 7.66 34.90
C LEU A 28 -2.51 6.22 34.96
N THR A 29 -3.37 5.26 35.27
CA THR A 29 -3.02 3.84 35.34
C THR A 29 -3.53 3.08 34.11
N ASP A 30 -3.00 1.89 33.84
CA ASP A 30 -3.46 1.02 32.73
C ASP A 30 -4.95 0.65 32.88
N GLU A 31 -5.44 0.47 34.11
CA GLU A 31 -6.86 0.22 34.36
C GLU A 31 -7.73 1.43 34.00
N MET A 32 -7.27 2.65 34.27
CA MET A 32 -7.98 3.86 33.81
C MET A 32 -8.02 3.93 32.28
N VAL A 33 -6.93 3.59 31.60
CA VAL A 33 -6.90 3.51 30.12
C VAL A 33 -7.87 2.45 29.62
N ARG A 34 -7.95 1.30 30.27
CA ARG A 34 -8.94 0.27 29.92
C ARG A 34 -10.36 0.81 29.91
N ARG A 35 -10.75 1.57 30.94
CA ARG A 35 -12.07 2.19 31.07
C ARG A 35 -12.27 3.31 30.03
N ILE A 36 -11.26 4.16 29.78
CA ILE A 36 -11.29 5.19 28.74
C ILE A 36 -11.56 4.57 27.36
N CYS A 37 -11.00 3.39 27.08
CA CYS A 37 -11.17 2.68 25.82
C CYS A 37 -12.59 2.11 25.60
N GLU A 38 -13.50 2.24 26.54
CA GLU A 38 -14.93 1.98 26.35
C GLU A 38 -15.57 3.06 25.45
N VAL A 39 -14.98 4.26 25.37
CA VAL A 39 -15.38 5.35 24.47
C VAL A 39 -14.88 5.10 23.05
N LYS A 40 -15.64 4.35 22.25
CA LYS A 40 -15.23 3.86 20.92
C LYS A 40 -15.13 4.92 19.82
N SER A 41 -15.48 6.18 20.12
CA SER A 41 -15.39 7.30 19.18
C SER A 41 -14.00 7.92 19.11
N LEU A 42 -13.08 7.60 20.02
CA LEU A 42 -11.75 8.21 20.14
C LEU A 42 -10.90 7.93 18.89
N VAL A 43 -10.29 9.00 18.39
CA VAL A 43 -9.47 9.02 17.17
C VAL A 43 -8.01 9.36 17.52
N ASN A 44 -7.81 10.29 18.47
CA ASN A 44 -6.51 10.81 18.87
C ASN A 44 -6.31 10.63 20.37
N MET A 45 -5.21 10.01 20.77
CA MET A 45 -4.87 9.84 22.18
C MET A 45 -3.42 10.21 22.43
N GLY A 46 -3.18 10.96 23.49
CA GLY A 46 -1.84 11.35 23.94
C GLY A 46 -1.65 11.06 25.43
N PHE A 47 -0.46 10.59 25.78
CA PHE A 47 -0.05 10.30 27.16
C PHE A 47 1.31 10.90 27.41
N ILE A 48 1.35 11.96 28.21
CA ILE A 48 2.56 12.78 28.47
C ILE A 48 2.86 12.71 29.97
N ALA A 49 4.01 12.22 30.32
CA ALA A 49 4.41 12.06 31.73
C ALA A 49 3.32 11.39 32.56
N THR A 50 2.89 10.20 32.15
CA THR A 50 1.86 9.38 32.82
C THR A 50 2.48 8.09 33.37
N ALA A 51 1.72 7.34 34.19
CA ALA A 51 2.22 6.12 34.81
C ALA A 51 1.88 4.84 34.02
N ILE A 52 1.36 4.97 32.79
CA ILE A 52 0.98 3.83 31.95
C ILE A 52 2.17 2.98 31.53
N THR A 53 1.88 1.72 31.20
CA THR A 53 2.86 0.73 30.75
C THR A 53 2.48 0.13 29.38
N ASP A 54 3.26 -0.83 28.89
CA ASP A 54 2.90 -1.61 27.69
C ASP A 54 1.53 -2.29 27.79
N ALA A 55 1.00 -2.56 29.00
CA ALA A 55 -0.33 -3.12 29.18
C ALA A 55 -1.45 -2.15 28.72
N ALA A 56 -1.28 -0.84 28.86
CA ALA A 56 -2.23 0.14 28.34
C ALA A 56 -2.37 0.05 26.80
N LEU A 57 -1.28 -0.26 26.09
CA LEU A 57 -1.28 -0.36 24.63
C LEU A 57 -2.24 -1.48 24.13
N GLN A 58 -2.38 -2.57 24.89
CA GLN A 58 -3.37 -3.61 24.60
C GLN A 58 -4.80 -3.06 24.57
N HIS A 59 -5.13 -2.20 25.54
CA HIS A 59 -6.46 -1.59 25.60
C HIS A 59 -6.66 -0.56 24.50
N LEU A 60 -5.67 0.28 24.22
CA LEU A 60 -5.71 1.26 23.13
C LEU A 60 -5.92 0.59 21.75
N ALA A 61 -5.36 -0.60 21.53
CA ALA A 61 -5.55 -1.37 20.32
C ALA A 61 -7.01 -1.81 20.08
N THR A 62 -7.88 -1.75 21.10
CA THR A 62 -9.32 -2.05 20.98
C THR A 62 -10.14 -0.87 20.46
N LEU A 63 -9.56 0.32 20.29
CA LEU A 63 -10.23 1.50 19.79
C LEU A 63 -10.33 1.46 18.25
N PRO A 64 -11.50 1.23 17.65
CA PRO A 64 -11.60 0.94 16.22
C PRO A 64 -11.32 2.16 15.33
N LYS A 65 -11.34 3.37 15.89
CA LYS A 65 -11.15 4.62 15.16
C LYS A 65 -9.82 5.31 15.47
N LEU A 66 -8.99 4.75 16.36
CA LEU A 66 -7.73 5.36 16.75
C LEU A 66 -6.82 5.51 15.52
N ALA A 67 -6.49 6.76 15.20
CA ALA A 67 -5.64 7.11 14.06
C ALA A 67 -4.31 7.74 14.50
N TYR A 68 -4.28 8.39 15.65
CA TYR A 68 -3.12 9.08 16.21
C TYR A 68 -2.87 8.64 17.65
N LEU A 69 -1.65 8.20 17.93
CA LEU A 69 -1.19 7.88 19.28
C LEU A 69 0.10 8.64 19.56
N PHE A 70 0.11 9.41 20.67
CA PHE A 70 1.28 10.13 21.11
C PHE A 70 1.68 9.69 22.53
N LEU A 71 2.96 9.34 22.69
CA LEU A 71 3.57 8.91 23.95
C LEU A 71 4.78 9.78 24.22
N GLN A 72 4.81 10.42 25.38
CA GLN A 72 5.93 11.26 25.77
C GLN A 72 6.29 11.08 27.25
N ASP A 73 7.58 11.20 27.56
CA ASP A 73 8.13 11.16 28.92
C ASP A 73 7.65 9.94 29.72
N SER A 74 7.73 8.73 29.11
CA SER A 74 7.31 7.46 29.69
C SER A 74 8.43 6.43 29.66
N ASP A 75 9.00 6.11 30.81
CA ASP A 75 10.09 5.14 30.97
C ASP A 75 9.61 3.68 31.10
N LYS A 76 8.31 3.48 31.35
CA LYS A 76 7.68 2.17 31.56
C LYS A 76 7.12 1.52 30.29
N ILE A 77 7.29 2.17 29.15
CA ILE A 77 6.84 1.65 27.87
C ILE A 77 8.08 1.24 27.05
N SER A 78 8.24 -0.05 26.83
CA SER A 78 9.29 -0.63 25.98
C SER A 78 8.91 -0.67 24.51
N GLY A 79 7.61 -0.58 24.22
CA GLY A 79 7.02 -0.69 22.90
C GLY A 79 6.59 -2.11 22.51
N GLU A 80 6.86 -3.12 23.30
CA GLU A 80 6.40 -4.49 23.03
C GLU A 80 4.88 -4.60 22.95
N GLY A 81 4.15 -3.74 23.68
CA GLY A 81 2.69 -3.64 23.62
C GLY A 81 2.15 -3.26 22.25
N PHE A 82 2.95 -2.71 21.34
CA PHE A 82 2.52 -2.43 19.96
C PHE A 82 2.21 -3.69 19.14
N ARG A 83 2.63 -4.87 19.56
CA ARG A 83 2.22 -6.15 18.96
C ARG A 83 0.69 -6.31 18.84
N TYR A 84 -0.07 -5.70 19.74
CA TYR A 84 -1.54 -5.73 19.69
C TYR A 84 -2.13 -4.88 18.55
N PHE A 85 -1.33 -4.00 17.93
CA PHE A 85 -1.73 -3.19 16.78
C PHE A 85 -1.47 -3.88 15.42
N ALA A 86 -0.94 -5.11 15.41
CA ALA A 86 -0.64 -5.84 14.15
C ALA A 86 -1.87 -6.03 13.23
N GLY A 87 -3.09 -6.00 13.80
CA GLY A 87 -4.35 -6.04 13.04
C GLY A 87 -5.12 -4.72 13.01
N HIS A 88 -4.55 -3.63 13.54
CA HIS A 88 -5.29 -2.38 13.70
C HIS A 88 -5.53 -1.66 12.38
N ALA A 89 -6.81 -1.40 12.04
CA ALA A 89 -7.21 -0.96 10.71
C ALA A 89 -7.06 0.55 10.45
N LYS A 90 -6.80 1.38 11.48
CA LYS A 90 -6.90 2.83 11.39
C LYS A 90 -5.71 3.61 11.95
N LEU A 91 -4.80 3.00 12.73
CA LEU A 91 -3.67 3.72 13.31
C LEU A 91 -2.68 4.11 12.20
N GLU A 92 -2.57 5.40 11.94
CA GLU A 92 -1.79 5.97 10.85
C GLU A 92 -0.55 6.72 11.33
N HIS A 93 -0.60 7.28 12.54
CA HIS A 93 0.46 8.14 13.05
C HIS A 93 0.78 7.79 14.50
N ILE A 94 2.06 7.60 14.76
CA ILE A 94 2.59 7.38 16.12
C ILE A 94 3.67 8.43 16.37
N GLY A 95 3.54 9.13 17.50
CA GLY A 95 4.57 10.03 18.03
C GLY A 95 5.14 9.45 19.33
N ILE A 96 6.45 9.36 19.41
CA ILE A 96 7.20 8.83 20.54
C ILE A 96 8.33 9.78 20.86
N GLU A 97 8.32 10.31 22.08
CA GLU A 97 9.33 11.27 22.54
C GLU A 97 9.73 10.98 23.98
N ASN A 98 11.03 10.83 24.24
CA ASN A 98 11.55 10.47 25.57
C ASN A 98 10.90 9.20 26.15
N VAL A 99 10.70 8.17 25.34
CA VAL A 99 10.11 6.87 25.74
C VAL A 99 11.12 5.76 25.53
N SER A 100 11.20 4.82 26.46
CA SER A 100 12.20 3.76 26.48
C SER A 100 11.99 2.66 25.41
N ILE A 101 11.51 3.01 24.21
CA ILE A 101 11.30 2.06 23.10
C ILE A 101 12.59 1.35 22.75
N THR A 102 12.54 0.03 22.71
CA THR A 102 13.65 -0.86 22.32
C THR A 102 13.59 -1.24 20.84
N ASP A 103 14.61 -1.95 20.34
CA ASP A 103 14.61 -2.48 18.98
C ASP A 103 13.42 -3.45 18.74
N GLU A 104 13.10 -4.29 19.72
CA GLU A 104 11.92 -5.17 19.64
C GLU A 104 10.60 -4.38 19.67
N GLY A 105 10.55 -3.29 20.45
CA GLY A 105 9.42 -2.36 20.43
C GLY A 105 9.26 -1.70 19.06
N LEU A 106 10.34 -1.21 18.45
CA LEU A 106 10.30 -0.65 17.08
C LEU A 106 9.83 -1.69 16.07
N LYS A 107 10.33 -2.93 16.17
CA LYS A 107 9.90 -4.04 15.31
C LYS A 107 8.39 -4.31 15.42
N ALA A 108 7.81 -4.22 16.63
CA ALA A 108 6.37 -4.33 16.84
C ALA A 108 5.61 -3.13 16.23
N ILE A 109 6.09 -1.91 16.40
CA ILE A 109 5.48 -0.69 15.86
C ILE A 109 5.36 -0.77 14.33
N VAL A 110 6.43 -1.15 13.63
CA VAL A 110 6.44 -1.18 12.15
C VAL A 110 5.55 -2.29 11.56
N GLN A 111 5.06 -3.23 12.36
CA GLN A 111 4.06 -4.22 11.95
C GLN A 111 2.62 -3.66 11.92
N THR A 112 2.40 -2.42 12.37
CA THR A 112 1.08 -1.77 12.30
C THR A 112 0.68 -1.52 10.84
N PRO A 113 -0.40 -2.14 10.30
CA PRO A 113 -0.60 -2.27 8.85
C PRO A 113 -0.85 -0.95 8.11
N LYS A 114 -1.38 0.05 8.82
CA LYS A 114 -1.78 1.36 8.24
C LYS A 114 -0.87 2.50 8.67
N LEU A 115 0.20 2.20 9.37
CA LEU A 115 1.12 3.23 9.85
C LEU A 115 1.78 3.96 8.68
N LYS A 116 1.60 5.26 8.65
CA LYS A 116 2.14 6.17 7.62
C LYS A 116 3.35 6.93 8.13
N SER A 117 3.34 7.34 9.41
CA SER A 117 4.44 8.08 9.99
C SER A 117 4.74 7.65 11.42
N LEU A 118 6.01 7.68 11.75
CA LEU A 118 6.55 7.46 13.10
C LEU A 118 7.53 8.59 13.43
N ARG A 119 7.16 9.41 14.43
CA ARG A 119 8.12 10.31 15.09
C ARG A 119 8.79 9.52 16.20
N LEU A 120 10.11 9.45 16.18
CA LEU A 120 10.91 8.73 17.16
C LEU A 120 12.04 9.63 17.67
N VAL A 121 11.86 10.16 18.84
CA VAL A 121 12.79 11.13 19.45
C VAL A 121 13.24 10.59 20.79
N ASN A 122 14.56 10.56 21.02
CA ASN A 122 15.16 10.15 22.27
C ASN A 122 14.60 8.84 22.85
N SER A 123 14.79 7.73 22.11
CA SER A 123 14.39 6.35 22.47
C SER A 123 15.62 5.49 22.81
N ARG A 124 15.41 4.23 23.19
CA ARG A 124 16.48 3.24 23.35
C ARG A 124 16.77 2.42 22.09
N VAL A 125 16.13 2.76 20.98
CA VAL A 125 16.37 2.09 19.68
C VAL A 125 17.84 2.28 19.29
N SER A 126 18.50 1.17 18.92
CA SER A 126 19.85 1.19 18.36
C SER A 126 19.82 1.61 16.88
N PHE A 127 20.98 2.04 16.35
CA PHE A 127 21.07 2.33 14.92
C PHE A 127 20.83 1.06 14.06
N ALA A 128 21.28 -0.09 14.54
CA ALA A 128 21.00 -1.38 13.87
C ALA A 128 19.49 -1.71 13.84
N GLY A 129 18.78 -1.48 14.96
CA GLY A 129 17.33 -1.63 15.03
C GLY A 129 16.59 -0.68 14.09
N LEU A 130 17.08 0.57 13.99
CA LEU A 130 16.54 1.55 13.04
C LEU A 130 16.75 1.10 11.58
N LEU A 131 17.96 0.66 11.21
CA LEU A 131 18.26 0.16 9.86
C LEU A 131 17.41 -1.06 9.50
N ALA A 132 17.12 -1.95 10.44
CA ALA A 132 16.22 -3.10 10.23
C ALA A 132 14.79 -2.66 9.86
N ALA A 133 14.38 -1.45 10.21
CA ALA A 133 13.08 -0.86 9.84
C ALA A 133 13.10 -0.12 8.49
N ALA A 134 14.25 0.00 7.82
CA ALA A 134 14.38 0.78 6.59
C ALA A 134 13.53 0.21 5.41
N ASP A 135 13.22 -1.09 5.43
CA ASP A 135 12.39 -1.74 4.40
C ASP A 135 10.88 -1.47 4.54
N THR A 136 10.49 -0.46 5.28
CA THR A 136 9.08 -0.07 5.46
C THR A 136 8.73 1.15 4.61
N LYS A 137 7.43 1.37 4.37
CA LYS A 137 6.92 2.58 3.70
C LYS A 137 6.60 3.71 4.70
N ILE A 138 6.98 3.54 5.94
CA ILE A 138 6.70 4.48 7.02
C ILE A 138 7.64 5.68 6.86
N GLN A 139 7.11 6.89 6.96
CA GLN A 139 7.91 8.08 7.06
C GLN A 139 8.40 8.25 8.49
N PHE A 140 9.71 8.23 8.68
CA PHE A 140 10.32 8.45 9.98
C PHE A 140 10.67 9.93 10.18
N TYR A 141 10.39 10.43 11.38
CA TYR A 141 10.85 11.74 11.85
C TYR A 141 11.81 11.50 13.02
N LEU A 142 13.10 11.60 12.73
CA LEU A 142 14.19 11.29 13.63
C LEU A 142 14.91 12.60 14.00
N ASP A 143 14.47 13.24 15.05
CA ASP A 143 15.13 14.45 15.58
C ASP A 143 15.35 14.32 17.09
N GLY A 144 16.14 15.20 17.68
CA GLY A 144 16.36 15.23 19.13
C GLY A 144 17.56 14.43 19.65
N GLY A 145 18.56 14.12 18.82
CA GLY A 145 19.91 13.89 19.32
C GLY A 145 20.33 12.44 19.62
N ARG A 146 19.50 11.42 19.42
CA ARG A 146 19.91 10.01 19.56
C ARG A 146 20.79 9.55 18.41
N PHE A 147 20.46 9.96 17.20
CA PHE A 147 21.18 9.62 15.98
C PHE A 147 21.91 10.82 15.43
N SER A 148 23.14 10.60 14.92
CA SER A 148 23.89 11.67 14.25
C SER A 148 23.25 11.98 12.89
N LYS A 149 23.62 13.14 12.31
CA LYS A 149 23.14 13.51 10.96
C LYS A 149 23.56 12.49 9.90
N GLU A 150 24.75 11.93 10.06
CA GLU A 150 25.30 10.89 9.18
C GLU A 150 24.48 9.60 9.28
N GLN A 151 24.13 9.16 10.49
CA GLN A 151 23.27 7.98 10.71
C GLN A 151 21.86 8.18 10.14
N ILE A 152 21.29 9.37 10.30
CA ILE A 152 19.97 9.68 9.69
C ILE A 152 20.07 9.64 8.17
N ALA A 153 21.12 10.24 7.57
CA ALA A 153 21.33 10.21 6.13
C ALA A 153 21.55 8.78 5.59
N GLU A 154 22.27 7.94 6.33
CA GLU A 154 22.47 6.52 6.01
C GLU A 154 21.15 5.75 6.06
N PHE A 155 20.33 5.96 7.10
CA PHE A 155 19.00 5.34 7.19
C PHE A 155 18.09 5.77 6.04
N GLU A 156 18.03 7.06 5.72
CA GLU A 156 17.24 7.54 4.57
C GLU A 156 17.73 6.97 3.25
N GLN A 157 19.04 6.79 3.09
CA GLN A 157 19.60 6.12 1.92
C GLN A 157 19.18 4.66 1.88
N ALA A 158 19.25 3.94 3.01
CA ALA A 158 18.78 2.56 3.11
C ALA A 158 17.29 2.42 2.75
N GLN A 159 16.43 3.35 3.18
CA GLN A 159 15.02 3.38 2.78
C GLN A 159 14.86 3.57 1.25
N ARG A 160 15.63 4.48 0.65
CA ARG A 160 15.60 4.69 -0.81
C ARG A 160 16.04 3.45 -1.57
N ASP A 161 17.07 2.76 -1.09
CA ASP A 161 17.60 1.56 -1.75
C ASP A 161 16.66 0.35 -1.56
N ALA A 162 16.06 0.19 -0.39
CA ALA A 162 15.01 -0.79 -0.17
C ALA A 162 13.78 -0.56 -1.08
N ALA A 163 13.37 0.70 -1.26
CA ALA A 163 12.29 1.05 -2.18
C ALA A 163 12.64 0.72 -3.65
N LYS A 164 13.89 0.99 -4.07
CA LYS A 164 14.39 0.62 -5.40
C LYS A 164 14.48 -0.89 -5.58
N SER A 165 14.97 -1.61 -4.56
CA SER A 165 15.06 -3.08 -4.59
C SER A 165 13.70 -3.75 -4.75
N LYS A 166 12.65 -3.20 -4.11
CA LYS A 166 11.26 -3.68 -4.28
C LYS A 166 10.71 -3.49 -5.70
N LYS A 167 11.28 -2.55 -6.46
CA LYS A 167 10.96 -2.31 -7.87
C LYS A 167 11.88 -3.05 -8.84
N LYS A 168 12.85 -3.82 -8.34
CA LYS A 168 13.72 -4.60 -9.20
C LYS A 168 12.89 -5.69 -9.89
N LEU A 169 12.93 -5.67 -11.21
CA LEU A 169 12.25 -6.65 -12.05
C LEU A 169 12.90 -8.04 -11.87
N ASP A 170 12.09 -9.02 -11.47
CA ASP A 170 12.51 -10.41 -11.49
C ASP A 170 12.49 -10.91 -12.95
N PRO A 171 13.59 -11.46 -13.47
CA PRO A 171 13.63 -11.94 -14.85
C PRO A 171 12.61 -13.04 -15.16
N GLN A 172 12.29 -13.90 -14.18
CA GLN A 172 11.27 -14.95 -14.35
C GLN A 172 9.87 -14.35 -14.42
N ASP A 173 9.57 -13.39 -13.55
CA ASP A 173 8.29 -12.66 -13.57
C ASP A 173 8.15 -11.83 -14.86
N ALA A 174 9.24 -11.24 -15.36
CA ALA A 174 9.27 -10.53 -16.64
C ALA A 174 8.95 -11.47 -17.81
N ALA A 175 9.63 -12.61 -17.89
CA ALA A 175 9.42 -13.59 -18.95
C ALA A 175 7.98 -14.16 -18.90
N ALA A 176 7.45 -14.46 -17.72
CA ALA A 176 6.10 -14.95 -17.55
C ALA A 176 5.05 -13.90 -17.95
N ALA A 177 5.26 -12.62 -17.61
CA ALA A 177 4.39 -11.53 -18.01
C ALA A 177 4.44 -11.29 -19.54
N GLN A 178 5.62 -11.35 -20.15
CA GLN A 178 5.80 -11.26 -21.60
C GLN A 178 5.07 -12.40 -22.33
N SER A 179 5.21 -13.64 -21.85
CA SER A 179 4.52 -14.79 -22.42
C SER A 179 3.00 -14.61 -22.37
N ALA A 180 2.46 -14.21 -21.21
CA ALA A 180 1.04 -13.95 -21.05
C ALA A 180 0.52 -12.85 -21.99
N LEU A 181 1.31 -11.79 -22.24
CA LEU A 181 0.97 -10.73 -23.17
C LEU A 181 0.98 -11.22 -24.62
N LEU A 182 1.96 -12.04 -25.01
CA LEU A 182 2.03 -12.62 -26.35
C LEU A 182 0.88 -13.60 -26.61
N GLU A 183 0.50 -14.40 -25.63
CA GLU A 183 -0.69 -15.26 -25.71
C GLU A 183 -1.97 -14.43 -25.93
N PHE A 184 -2.12 -13.34 -25.20
CA PHE A 184 -3.22 -12.40 -25.40
C PHE A 184 -3.21 -11.81 -26.82
N PHE A 185 -2.05 -11.36 -27.34
CA PHE A 185 -1.95 -10.83 -28.70
C PHE A 185 -2.34 -11.87 -29.77
N THR A 186 -1.88 -13.12 -29.60
CA THR A 186 -2.24 -14.22 -30.50
C THR A 186 -3.74 -14.45 -30.50
N ALA A 187 -4.34 -14.58 -29.32
CA ALA A 187 -5.77 -14.81 -29.18
C ALA A 187 -6.61 -13.65 -29.75
N MET A 188 -6.17 -12.40 -29.54
CA MET A 188 -6.83 -11.22 -30.10
C MET A 188 -6.71 -11.17 -31.62
N SER A 189 -5.55 -11.52 -32.19
CA SER A 189 -5.37 -11.56 -33.63
C SER A 189 -6.25 -12.62 -34.31
N GLU A 190 -6.44 -13.76 -33.67
CA GLU A 190 -7.36 -14.81 -34.13
C GLU A 190 -8.82 -14.35 -34.04
N TRP A 191 -9.19 -13.70 -32.96
CA TRP A 191 -10.52 -13.12 -32.80
C TRP A 191 -10.80 -12.02 -33.84
N GLU A 192 -9.84 -11.13 -34.12
CA GLU A 192 -9.99 -10.08 -35.13
C GLU A 192 -10.22 -10.68 -36.55
N LYS A 193 -9.51 -11.74 -36.90
CA LYS A 193 -9.73 -12.46 -38.16
C LYS A 193 -11.12 -13.06 -38.21
N PHE A 194 -11.57 -13.69 -37.13
CA PHE A 194 -12.92 -14.25 -37.02
C PHE A 194 -13.98 -13.12 -37.15
N ALA A 195 -13.84 -12.03 -36.39
CA ALA A 195 -14.76 -10.89 -36.45
C ALA A 195 -14.85 -10.28 -37.87
N ALA A 196 -13.69 -10.11 -38.52
CA ALA A 196 -13.63 -9.62 -39.91
C ALA A 196 -14.33 -10.53 -40.91
N SER A 197 -14.29 -11.86 -40.69
CA SER A 197 -14.99 -12.84 -41.57
C SER A 197 -16.52 -12.82 -41.42
N ARG A 198 -17.04 -12.16 -40.37
CA ARG A 198 -18.46 -12.08 -40.02
C ARG A 198 -19.09 -10.72 -40.27
N ILE A 199 -18.36 -9.78 -40.90
CA ILE A 199 -18.79 -8.36 -41.05
C ILE A 199 -20.10 -8.23 -41.85
N ASP A 200 -20.34 -9.12 -42.79
CA ASP A 200 -21.52 -9.14 -43.62
C ASP A 200 -22.65 -10.05 -43.11
N ASP A 201 -22.39 -10.80 -42.05
CA ASP A 201 -23.37 -11.66 -41.43
C ASP A 201 -24.31 -10.87 -40.51
N ALA A 202 -25.57 -11.27 -40.42
CA ALA A 202 -26.44 -10.76 -39.38
C ALA A 202 -25.81 -11.09 -38.01
N ASP A 203 -25.62 -10.07 -37.18
CA ASP A 203 -25.00 -10.25 -35.87
C ASP A 203 -25.77 -11.28 -35.03
N ASP A 204 -25.19 -12.47 -34.86
CA ASP A 204 -25.71 -13.53 -34.00
C ASP A 204 -25.21 -13.46 -32.57
N GLY A 205 -24.51 -12.38 -32.19
CA GLY A 205 -23.88 -12.19 -30.88
C GLY A 205 -22.62 -13.04 -30.67
N GLU A 206 -22.21 -13.86 -31.60
CA GLU A 206 -21.08 -14.77 -31.49
C GLU A 206 -19.75 -14.00 -31.40
N VAL A 207 -19.61 -12.90 -32.16
CA VAL A 207 -18.44 -12.02 -32.15
C VAL A 207 -18.26 -11.42 -30.77
N GLN A 208 -19.34 -10.92 -30.17
CA GLN A 208 -19.33 -10.35 -28.81
C GLN A 208 -19.00 -11.42 -27.79
N ARG A 209 -19.68 -12.55 -27.82
CA ARG A 209 -19.48 -13.66 -26.87
C ARG A 209 -18.03 -14.13 -26.83
N ARG A 210 -17.41 -14.34 -28.00
CA ARG A 210 -15.99 -14.74 -28.08
C ARG A 210 -15.04 -13.67 -27.55
N CYS A 211 -15.35 -12.39 -27.76
CA CYS A 211 -14.59 -11.29 -27.19
C CYS A 211 -14.67 -11.31 -25.67
N ASP A 212 -15.85 -11.46 -25.10
CA ASP A 212 -16.07 -11.53 -23.66
C ASP A 212 -15.31 -12.69 -23.01
N GLU A 213 -15.37 -13.88 -23.63
CA GLU A 213 -14.63 -15.07 -23.16
C GLU A 213 -13.12 -14.85 -23.18
N LEU A 214 -12.60 -14.20 -24.23
CA LEU A 214 -11.18 -13.87 -24.35
C LEU A 214 -10.76 -12.89 -23.27
N PHE A 215 -11.52 -11.82 -23.06
CA PHE A 215 -11.23 -10.85 -22.01
C PHE A 215 -11.35 -11.45 -20.60
N ALA A 216 -12.30 -12.33 -20.36
CA ALA A 216 -12.40 -13.06 -19.10
C ALA A 216 -11.20 -13.97 -18.83
N ARG A 217 -10.58 -14.52 -19.88
CA ARG A 217 -9.42 -15.40 -19.78
C ARG A 217 -8.10 -14.66 -19.57
N TYR A 218 -7.88 -13.57 -20.30
CA TYR A 218 -6.56 -12.91 -20.40
C TYR A 218 -6.47 -11.55 -19.71
N CYS A 219 -7.60 -10.93 -19.36
CA CYS A 219 -7.61 -9.58 -18.83
C CYS A 219 -8.12 -9.52 -17.38
N THR A 220 -7.74 -8.44 -16.69
CA THR A 220 -8.35 -8.13 -15.39
C THR A 220 -9.83 -7.76 -15.56
N PRO A 221 -10.72 -8.04 -14.58
CA PRO A 221 -12.15 -7.72 -14.66
C PRO A 221 -12.42 -6.23 -14.38
N VAL A 222 -11.68 -5.33 -15.04
CA VAL A 222 -11.84 -3.88 -14.92
C VAL A 222 -12.72 -3.38 -16.05
N ARG A 223 -13.70 -2.53 -15.72
CA ARG A 223 -14.56 -1.89 -16.72
C ARG A 223 -13.74 -0.98 -17.66
N ARG A 224 -13.94 -1.14 -18.97
CA ARG A 224 -13.21 -0.44 -20.04
C ARG A 224 -14.17 0.37 -20.92
N SER A 225 -14.88 1.33 -20.29
CA SER A 225 -15.91 2.11 -20.95
C SER A 225 -15.46 2.69 -22.32
N GLY A 226 -16.21 2.38 -23.38
CA GLY A 226 -15.93 2.79 -24.74
C GLY A 226 -14.85 1.99 -25.48
N PHE A 227 -14.31 0.94 -24.87
CA PHE A 227 -13.33 0.03 -25.45
C PHE A 227 -13.77 -1.42 -25.28
N ARG A 228 -13.07 -2.35 -25.97
CA ARG A 228 -13.35 -3.80 -25.83
C ARG A 228 -13.26 -4.25 -24.36
N PRO A 229 -14.10 -5.15 -23.88
CA PRO A 229 -15.15 -5.83 -24.67
C PRO A 229 -16.47 -5.04 -24.78
N GLU A 230 -16.65 -3.90 -24.13
CA GLU A 230 -17.91 -3.15 -24.11
C GLU A 230 -18.20 -2.47 -25.47
N GLY A 231 -17.17 -2.13 -26.25
CA GLY A 231 -17.30 -1.57 -27.59
C GLY A 231 -16.49 -2.39 -28.60
N ILE A 232 -17.17 -3.15 -29.45
CA ILE A 232 -16.52 -3.95 -30.48
C ILE A 232 -15.93 -3.05 -31.55
N SER A 233 -14.62 -3.17 -31.73
CA SER A 233 -13.89 -2.59 -32.85
C SER A 233 -12.72 -3.51 -33.19
N PHE A 234 -12.42 -3.68 -34.48
CA PHE A 234 -11.30 -4.48 -34.97
C PHE A 234 -10.73 -3.87 -36.24
N SER A 235 -9.48 -4.22 -36.52
CA SER A 235 -8.82 -3.76 -37.73
C SER A 235 -9.07 -4.75 -38.87
N MET A 236 -9.47 -4.22 -40.02
CA MET A 236 -9.57 -4.99 -41.28
C MET A 236 -8.24 -5.03 -42.04
N MET A 237 -7.20 -4.39 -41.53
CA MET A 237 -5.87 -4.40 -42.18
C MET A 237 -5.19 -5.74 -41.93
N GLU A 238 -4.33 -6.14 -42.87
CA GLU A 238 -3.51 -7.34 -42.72
C GLU A 238 -2.69 -7.28 -41.41
N GLY A 239 -2.78 -8.38 -40.63
CA GLY A 239 -2.18 -8.47 -39.30
C GLY A 239 -3.02 -7.87 -38.16
N GLY A 240 -4.19 -7.28 -38.44
CA GLY A 240 -5.08 -6.74 -37.38
C GLY A 240 -4.45 -5.62 -36.54
N THR A 241 -5.02 -5.41 -35.35
CA THR A 241 -4.51 -4.46 -34.35
C THR A 241 -3.30 -5.04 -33.60
N TYR A 242 -3.27 -6.36 -33.36
CA TYR A 242 -2.29 -7.02 -32.48
C TYR A 242 -1.16 -7.71 -33.24
N GLY A 243 -1.27 -7.84 -34.55
CA GLY A 243 -0.19 -8.39 -35.37
C GLY A 243 1.00 -7.42 -35.48
N GLY A 244 2.20 -7.93 -35.22
CA GLY A 244 3.43 -7.18 -35.42
C GLY A 244 3.86 -6.28 -34.28
N TYR A 245 3.41 -6.54 -33.05
CA TYR A 245 4.03 -5.93 -31.86
C TYR A 245 5.39 -6.54 -31.61
N GLU A 246 6.39 -5.68 -31.42
CA GLU A 246 7.73 -6.03 -30.96
C GLU A 246 7.88 -5.60 -29.50
N LEU A 247 8.12 -6.56 -28.59
CA LEU A 247 8.39 -6.27 -27.18
C LEU A 247 9.79 -5.68 -27.05
N THR A 248 9.92 -4.53 -26.37
CA THR A 248 11.18 -3.78 -26.30
C THR A 248 11.80 -3.77 -24.91
N ASP A 249 10.98 -3.71 -23.85
CA ASP A 249 11.47 -3.58 -22.48
C ASP A 249 10.39 -4.02 -21.47
N ALA A 250 10.80 -4.16 -20.19
CA ALA A 250 9.90 -4.45 -19.08
C ALA A 250 10.31 -3.66 -17.84
N GLU A 251 9.34 -3.14 -17.09
CA GLU A 251 9.55 -2.33 -15.88
C GLU A 251 8.66 -2.83 -14.74
N CYS A 252 9.27 -3.07 -13.57
CA CYS A 252 8.53 -3.42 -12.36
C CYS A 252 7.85 -2.18 -11.76
N GLU A 253 6.52 -2.15 -11.77
CA GLU A 253 5.72 -1.15 -11.06
C GLU A 253 5.56 -1.54 -9.57
N SER A 254 5.32 -2.83 -9.31
CA SER A 254 5.27 -3.42 -7.97
C SER A 254 5.40 -4.94 -8.07
N LYS A 255 5.53 -5.65 -6.94
CA LYS A 255 5.63 -7.11 -6.87
C LYS A 255 4.63 -7.88 -7.77
N ASN A 256 3.43 -7.33 -7.97
CA ASN A 256 2.37 -7.96 -8.74
C ASN A 256 1.96 -7.13 -9.97
N LYS A 257 2.79 -6.16 -10.41
CA LYS A 257 2.48 -5.29 -11.56
C LYS A 257 3.75 -5.02 -12.36
N ILE A 258 3.68 -5.33 -13.63
CA ILE A 258 4.77 -5.13 -14.59
C ILE A 258 4.22 -4.36 -15.80
N TYR A 259 4.95 -3.32 -16.23
CA TYR A 259 4.77 -2.73 -17.54
C TYR A 259 5.64 -3.46 -18.56
N ILE A 260 5.03 -3.93 -19.64
CA ILE A 260 5.74 -4.43 -20.83
C ILE A 260 5.64 -3.35 -21.91
N TYR A 261 6.78 -2.93 -22.42
CA TYR A 261 6.89 -1.96 -23.50
C TYR A 261 6.94 -2.68 -24.84
N ALA A 262 6.28 -2.08 -25.84
CA ALA A 262 6.24 -2.63 -27.18
C ALA A 262 6.19 -1.49 -28.22
N LYS A 263 6.58 -1.81 -29.45
CA LYS A 263 6.31 -1.00 -30.63
C LYS A 263 5.31 -1.74 -31.51
N ASP A 264 4.30 -1.01 -32.01
CA ASP A 264 3.41 -1.56 -33.02
C ASP A 264 4.07 -1.60 -34.41
N LYS A 265 3.41 -2.21 -35.38
CA LYS A 265 3.91 -2.33 -36.76
C LYS A 265 4.24 -0.99 -37.47
N HIS A 266 3.79 0.12 -36.90
CA HIS A 266 4.09 1.48 -37.39
C HIS A 266 5.18 2.18 -36.57
N GLY A 267 5.77 1.48 -35.57
CA GLY A 267 6.81 2.00 -34.71
C GLY A 267 6.31 2.85 -33.54
N PHE A 268 4.99 2.98 -33.34
CA PHE A 268 4.45 3.74 -32.19
C PHE A 268 4.67 2.99 -30.87
N ALA A 269 5.19 3.72 -29.89
CA ALA A 269 5.44 3.18 -28.57
C ALA A 269 4.13 2.91 -27.82
N ARG A 270 4.02 1.69 -27.29
CA ARG A 270 2.95 1.20 -26.44
C ARG A 270 3.53 0.64 -25.15
N ARG A 271 2.74 0.66 -24.07
CA ARG A 271 3.05 -0.18 -22.90
C ARG A 271 1.77 -0.81 -22.38
N PHE A 272 1.92 -2.01 -21.89
CA PHE A 272 0.84 -2.82 -21.33
C PHE A 272 1.13 -3.04 -19.85
N LEU A 273 0.16 -2.73 -18.99
CA LEU A 273 0.24 -3.10 -17.59
C LEU A 273 -0.30 -4.52 -17.44
N LEU A 274 0.53 -5.41 -16.89
CA LEU A 274 0.12 -6.73 -16.48
C LEU A 274 0.05 -6.77 -14.95
N VAL A 275 -0.97 -7.46 -14.45
CA VAL A 275 -1.23 -7.63 -13.01
C VAL A 275 -1.25 -9.12 -12.71
N ARG A 276 -0.46 -9.56 -11.72
CA ARG A 276 -0.49 -10.94 -11.24
C ARG A 276 -1.65 -11.11 -10.26
N LYS A 277 -2.58 -12.01 -10.59
CA LYS A 277 -3.71 -12.39 -9.75
C LYS A 277 -3.85 -13.91 -9.75
N ASP A 278 -3.98 -14.50 -8.58
CA ASP A 278 -4.11 -15.96 -8.40
C ASP A 278 -3.02 -16.75 -9.16
N GLY A 279 -1.78 -16.27 -9.10
CA GLY A 279 -0.61 -16.88 -9.73
C GLY A 279 -0.47 -16.63 -11.24
N ARG A 280 -1.43 -15.97 -11.91
CA ARG A 280 -1.42 -15.71 -13.36
C ARG A 280 -1.23 -14.21 -13.66
N TRP A 281 -0.52 -13.89 -14.73
CA TRP A 281 -0.41 -12.56 -15.28
C TRP A 281 -1.60 -12.27 -16.21
N LEU A 282 -2.30 -11.16 -15.92
CA LEU A 282 -3.46 -10.72 -16.69
C LEU A 282 -3.22 -9.30 -17.21
N VAL A 283 -3.64 -9.01 -18.43
CA VAL A 283 -3.55 -7.68 -19.04
C VAL A 283 -4.58 -6.75 -18.39
N ASP A 284 -4.11 -5.64 -17.84
CA ASP A 284 -4.96 -4.67 -17.15
C ASP A 284 -5.31 -3.49 -18.05
N LYS A 285 -4.30 -2.88 -18.68
CA LYS A 285 -4.49 -1.72 -19.57
C LYS A 285 -3.38 -1.61 -20.61
N CYS A 286 -3.73 -0.93 -21.71
CA CYS A 286 -2.78 -0.45 -22.72
C CYS A 286 -2.65 1.07 -22.65
N GLN A 287 -1.46 1.57 -22.86
CA GLN A 287 -1.17 3.01 -22.96
C GLN A 287 -0.30 3.29 -24.20
N GLY A 288 -0.60 4.38 -24.88
CA GLY A 288 0.20 4.88 -26.00
C GLY A 288 0.93 6.17 -25.62
N MET A 289 2.13 6.37 -26.18
CA MET A 289 2.90 7.57 -26.00
C MET A 289 2.39 8.67 -26.94
N SER A 290 2.04 9.84 -26.36
CA SER A 290 1.68 11.06 -27.11
C SER A 290 2.00 12.26 -26.21
N GLY A 291 3.29 12.63 -26.16
CA GLY A 291 3.84 13.57 -25.16
C GLY A 291 3.91 12.96 -23.75
N CYS A 292 2.89 12.22 -23.35
CA CYS A 292 2.86 11.40 -22.11
C CYS A 292 2.09 10.09 -22.37
N TRP A 293 2.16 9.15 -21.43
CA TRP A 293 1.42 7.89 -21.51
C TRP A 293 -0.08 8.11 -21.29
N LYS A 294 -0.89 7.82 -22.31
CA LYS A 294 -2.36 7.94 -22.28
C LYS A 294 -3.00 6.58 -22.47
N ASN A 295 -4.09 6.32 -21.74
CA ASN A 295 -4.85 5.08 -21.90
C ASN A 295 -5.36 4.92 -23.34
N ARG A 296 -5.30 3.69 -23.82
CA ARG A 296 -5.82 3.25 -25.13
C ARG A 296 -6.68 2.01 -24.90
N GLY A 297 -7.50 1.68 -25.88
CA GLY A 297 -8.22 0.41 -25.91
C GLY A 297 -7.28 -0.80 -25.94
N LEU A 298 -7.73 -1.89 -25.36
CA LEU A 298 -7.19 -3.24 -25.54
C LEU A 298 -7.87 -3.90 -26.71
#